data_e3b9016422921f0cb45ff2e255b66092
#
_entry.id   e3b9016422921f0cb45ff2e255b66092
#
_cell.length_a   1.000
_cell.length_b   1.000
_cell.length_c   1.000
_cell.angle_alpha   90.00
_cell.angle_beta   90.00
_cell.angle_gamma   90.00
#
_symmetry.space_group_name_H-M   'P 1'
#
loop_
_entity.id
_entity.type
_entity.pdbx_description
1 polymer ?
#
loop_
_entity_poly.entity_id
_entity_poly.type
_entity_poly.pdbx_seq_one_letter_code
_entity_poly.pdbx_strand_id
1 'polypeptide(L)'
;DSGALPVFESGAILVYLAEKTGKFLAPKGEQRAKTLEWLMWQMSGVGPMLGQANHFINTAPEKIPYAMDRYIGEAARLIKVLDKRLGEANYMAGDYSIADMATYPWISIAFDLVRQAKPDVVGEGANVKRWLDMVGARPAVQRGMAVPEV
;
A
#
# COMPACT_ATOMS: atom_id res chain seq x y z
N ASP A 1 15.26 -11.08 17.85
CA ASP A 1 15.66 -10.42 19.09
C ASP A 1 15.50 -11.35 20.27
N SER A 2 16.57 -11.56 21.02
CA SER A 2 16.60 -12.42 22.21
C SER A 2 15.83 -11.86 23.42
N GLY A 3 15.15 -10.76 23.28
CA GLY A 3 14.36 -10.12 24.34
C GLY A 3 12.92 -9.98 23.92
N ALA A 4 12.24 -11.06 23.80
CA ALA A 4 10.80 -11.31 23.80
C ALA A 4 9.81 -10.10 23.85
N LEU A 5 10.02 -9.03 23.09
CA LEU A 5 8.96 -8.03 22.86
C LEU A 5 8.11 -8.48 21.68
N PRO A 6 6.91 -9.03 21.90
CA PRO A 6 5.99 -9.31 20.80
C PRO A 6 5.43 -7.98 20.30
N VAL A 7 5.54 -7.74 18.98
CA VAL A 7 4.94 -6.58 18.30
C VAL A 7 3.98 -7.12 17.27
N PHE A 8 2.74 -6.69 17.30
CA PHE A 8 1.73 -6.98 16.30
C PHE A 8 1.33 -5.70 15.56
N GLU A 9 0.49 -5.78 14.54
CA GLU A 9 0.19 -4.74 13.56
C GLU A 9 1.38 -4.46 12.62
N SER A 10 1.21 -4.72 11.33
CA SER A 10 2.29 -4.55 10.34
C SER A 10 2.87 -3.13 10.31
N GLY A 11 2.02 -2.10 10.48
CA GLY A 11 2.46 -0.72 10.58
C GLY A 11 3.33 -0.46 11.79
N ALA A 12 2.96 -0.99 12.97
CA ALA A 12 3.76 -0.87 14.19
C ALA A 12 5.09 -1.62 14.08
N ILE A 13 5.08 -2.80 13.47
CA ILE A 13 6.29 -3.59 13.18
C ILE A 13 7.25 -2.79 12.28
N LEU A 14 6.74 -2.16 11.22
CA LEU A 14 7.53 -1.34 10.32
C LEU A 14 8.15 -0.14 11.04
N VAL A 15 7.39 0.57 11.87
CA VAL A 15 7.91 1.69 12.67
C VAL A 15 9.00 1.21 13.62
N TYR A 16 8.75 0.14 14.38
CA TYR A 16 9.72 -0.44 15.31
C TYR A 16 11.04 -0.82 14.62
N LEU A 17 10.96 -1.51 13.48
CA LEU A 17 12.14 -1.92 12.72
C LEU A 17 12.89 -0.74 12.11
N ALA A 18 12.16 0.27 11.61
CA ALA A 18 12.75 1.48 11.06
C ALA A 18 13.51 2.29 12.14
N GLU A 19 12.93 2.45 13.31
CA GLU A 19 13.56 3.11 14.46
C GLU A 19 14.79 2.33 14.96
N LYS A 20 14.65 1.02 15.09
CA LYS A 20 15.75 0.14 15.51
C LYS A 20 16.94 0.17 14.56
N THR A 21 16.69 0.27 13.25
CA THR A 21 17.74 0.24 12.22
C THR A 21 18.21 1.62 11.78
N GLY A 22 17.48 2.67 12.13
CA GLY A 22 17.72 4.03 11.67
C GLY A 22 17.49 4.22 10.14
N LYS A 23 16.63 3.37 9.52
CA LYS A 23 16.40 3.35 8.07
C LYS A 23 14.92 3.49 7.74
N PHE A 24 14.61 4.12 6.60
CA PHE A 24 13.27 4.20 6.00
C PHE A 24 12.22 4.99 6.79
N LEU A 25 12.62 5.64 7.88
CA LEU A 25 11.83 6.57 8.66
C LEU A 25 12.77 7.61 9.26
N ALA A 26 12.55 8.89 8.97
CA ALA A 26 13.32 9.96 9.58
C ALA A 26 13.14 9.97 11.12
N PRO A 27 14.17 10.27 11.91
CA PRO A 27 14.07 10.21 13.37
C PRO A 27 13.12 11.26 13.93
N LYS A 28 12.94 12.41 13.24
CA LYS A 28 12.09 13.53 13.68
C LYS A 28 11.76 14.46 12.51
N GLY A 29 10.89 15.43 12.76
CA GLY A 29 10.61 16.54 11.84
C GLY A 29 9.57 16.19 10.77
N GLU A 30 9.48 17.05 9.76
CA GLU A 30 8.46 17.01 8.72
C GLU A 30 8.48 15.71 7.92
N GLN A 31 9.67 15.23 7.53
CA GLN A 31 9.81 14.00 6.75
C GLN A 31 9.26 12.78 7.53
N ARG A 32 9.47 12.73 8.85
CA ARG A 32 8.85 11.68 9.68
C ARG A 32 7.33 11.80 9.67
N ALA A 33 6.80 13.01 9.85
CA ALA A 33 5.36 13.23 9.86
C ALA A 33 4.73 12.81 8.52
N LYS A 34 5.33 13.17 7.39
CA LYS A 34 4.89 12.75 6.05
C LYS A 34 4.94 11.25 5.83
N THR A 35 5.98 10.58 6.30
CA THR A 35 6.07 9.12 6.21
C THR A 35 4.96 8.45 7.04
N LEU A 36 4.71 8.91 8.26
CA LEU A 36 3.65 8.37 9.11
C LEU A 36 2.26 8.68 8.58
N GLU A 37 2.03 9.87 8.01
CA GLU A 37 0.77 10.24 7.35
C GLU A 37 0.39 9.21 6.27
N TRP A 38 1.33 8.90 5.36
CA TRP A 38 1.09 7.92 4.30
C TRP A 38 1.05 6.48 4.79
N LEU A 39 1.79 6.15 5.84
CA LEU A 39 1.68 4.84 6.48
C LEU A 39 0.29 4.65 7.11
N MET A 40 -0.22 5.64 7.85
CA MET A 40 -1.55 5.57 8.46
C MET A 40 -2.66 5.57 7.40
N TRP A 41 -2.50 6.33 6.31
CA TRP A 41 -3.41 6.27 5.17
C TRP A 41 -3.51 4.86 4.57
N GLN A 42 -2.40 4.15 4.48
CA GLN A 42 -2.40 2.75 4.04
C GLN A 42 -3.09 1.85 5.07
N MET A 43 -2.75 1.95 6.36
CA MET A 43 -3.29 1.10 7.42
C MET A 43 -4.81 1.26 7.59
N SER A 44 -5.31 2.48 7.47
CA SER A 44 -6.74 2.77 7.67
C SER A 44 -7.58 2.68 6.40
N GLY A 45 -6.98 2.86 5.25
CA GLY A 45 -7.70 2.95 3.97
C GLY A 45 -7.34 1.84 3.00
N VAL A 46 -6.12 1.84 2.48
CA VAL A 46 -5.73 0.98 1.35
C VAL A 46 -5.89 -0.51 1.69
N GLY A 47 -5.23 -0.97 2.75
CA GLY A 47 -5.30 -2.37 3.18
C GLY A 47 -6.73 -2.85 3.40
N PRO A 48 -7.49 -2.19 4.30
CA PRO A 48 -8.88 -2.58 4.58
C PRO A 48 -9.79 -2.52 3.34
N MET A 49 -9.74 -1.47 2.54
CA MET A 49 -10.68 -1.32 1.43
C MET A 49 -10.36 -2.23 0.24
N LEU A 50 -9.10 -2.45 -0.08
CA LEU A 50 -8.70 -3.45 -1.07
C LEU A 50 -9.01 -4.88 -0.60
N GLY A 51 -8.83 -5.15 0.70
CA GLY A 51 -9.22 -6.43 1.30
C GLY A 51 -10.72 -6.69 1.17
N GLN A 52 -11.57 -5.70 1.47
CA GLN A 52 -13.02 -5.82 1.30
C GLN A 52 -13.41 -5.94 -0.19
N ALA A 53 -12.80 -5.18 -1.07
CA ALA A 53 -13.04 -5.32 -2.51
C ALA A 53 -12.74 -6.73 -2.99
N ASN A 54 -11.58 -7.27 -2.62
CA ASN A 54 -11.21 -8.65 -2.95
C ASN A 54 -12.19 -9.67 -2.37
N HIS A 55 -12.61 -9.50 -1.10
CA HIS A 55 -13.57 -10.40 -0.47
C HIS A 55 -14.89 -10.46 -1.25
N PHE A 56 -15.52 -9.35 -1.52
CA PHE A 56 -16.83 -9.32 -2.18
C PHE A 56 -16.77 -9.70 -3.67
N ILE A 57 -15.63 -9.49 -4.34
CA ILE A 57 -15.46 -9.86 -5.74
C ILE A 57 -15.13 -11.36 -5.88
N ASN A 58 -14.21 -11.88 -5.07
CA ASN A 58 -13.62 -13.19 -5.30
C ASN A 58 -14.03 -14.27 -4.28
N THR A 59 -14.28 -13.90 -3.01
CA THR A 59 -14.36 -14.87 -1.91
C THR A 59 -15.77 -15.02 -1.34
N ALA A 60 -16.58 -13.97 -1.34
CA ALA A 60 -17.91 -13.98 -0.73
C ALA A 60 -18.79 -15.09 -1.34
N PRO A 61 -19.52 -15.87 -0.51
CA PRO A 61 -20.38 -16.96 -0.97
C PRO A 61 -21.53 -16.44 -1.84
N GLU A 62 -21.96 -15.19 -1.60
CA GLU A 62 -23.00 -14.51 -2.37
C GLU A 62 -22.45 -13.28 -3.07
N LYS A 63 -22.91 -13.04 -4.29
CA LYS A 63 -22.61 -11.81 -5.01
C LYS A 63 -23.56 -10.71 -4.55
N ILE A 64 -23.02 -9.69 -3.87
CA ILE A 64 -23.76 -8.53 -3.37
C ILE A 64 -23.37 -7.31 -4.20
N PRO A 65 -24.11 -6.95 -5.26
CA PRO A 65 -23.70 -5.90 -6.23
C PRO A 65 -23.40 -4.57 -5.55
N TYR A 66 -24.19 -4.18 -4.57
CA TYR A 66 -23.98 -2.93 -3.83
C TYR A 66 -22.64 -2.92 -3.07
N ALA A 67 -22.29 -4.01 -2.40
CA ALA A 67 -21.01 -4.11 -1.68
C ALA A 67 -19.83 -4.13 -2.66
N MET A 68 -19.95 -4.87 -3.75
CA MET A 68 -18.94 -4.91 -4.81
C MET A 68 -18.69 -3.52 -5.38
N ASP A 69 -19.74 -2.80 -5.79
CA ASP A 69 -19.61 -1.45 -6.36
C ASP A 69 -19.03 -0.45 -5.35
N ARG A 70 -19.50 -0.50 -4.11
CA ARG A 70 -19.01 0.36 -3.02
C ARG A 70 -17.52 0.20 -2.78
N TYR A 71 -17.03 -1.03 -2.61
CA TYR A 71 -15.63 -1.27 -2.26
C TYR A 71 -14.69 -1.12 -3.45
N ILE A 72 -15.10 -1.51 -4.66
CA ILE A 72 -14.29 -1.26 -5.85
C ILE A 72 -14.23 0.25 -6.17
N GLY A 73 -15.30 0.99 -5.94
CA GLY A 73 -15.33 2.43 -6.08
C GLY A 73 -14.37 3.13 -5.10
N GLU A 74 -14.34 2.70 -3.84
CA GLU A 74 -13.41 3.23 -2.84
C GLU A 74 -11.96 2.85 -3.15
N ALA A 75 -11.71 1.61 -3.59
CA ALA A 75 -10.41 1.17 -4.07
C ALA A 75 -9.90 2.06 -5.23
N ALA A 76 -10.76 2.36 -6.19
CA ALA A 76 -10.43 3.23 -7.31
C ALA A 76 -10.11 4.67 -6.86
N ARG A 77 -10.88 5.21 -5.91
CA ARG A 77 -10.62 6.52 -5.31
C ARG A 77 -9.25 6.57 -4.62
N LEU A 78 -8.90 5.54 -3.86
CA LEU A 78 -7.60 5.45 -3.18
C LEU A 78 -6.46 5.36 -4.19
N ILE A 79 -6.58 4.55 -5.24
CA ILE A 79 -5.58 4.49 -6.32
C ILE A 79 -5.41 5.86 -7.00
N LYS A 80 -6.50 6.59 -7.25
CA LYS A 80 -6.44 7.94 -7.81
C LYS A 80 -5.70 8.92 -6.90
N VAL A 81 -5.91 8.83 -5.57
CA VAL A 81 -5.15 9.64 -4.59
C VAL A 81 -3.67 9.31 -4.66
N LEU A 82 -3.32 8.03 -4.73
CA LEU A 82 -1.94 7.58 -4.86
C LEU A 82 -1.31 8.06 -6.17
N ASP A 83 -2.02 7.93 -7.31
CA ASP A 83 -1.50 8.36 -8.60
C ASP A 83 -1.21 9.86 -8.64
N LYS A 84 -2.11 10.67 -8.08
CA LYS A 84 -1.89 12.11 -7.93
C LYS A 84 -0.63 12.39 -7.10
N ARG A 85 -0.49 11.74 -5.94
CA ARG A 85 0.68 11.93 -5.07
C ARG A 85 1.98 11.53 -5.76
N LEU A 86 1.99 10.43 -6.48
CA LEU A 86 3.16 9.94 -7.22
C LEU A 86 3.47 10.78 -8.47
N GLY A 87 2.56 11.63 -8.91
CA GLY A 87 2.82 12.69 -9.89
C GLY A 87 3.66 13.85 -9.33
N GLU A 88 3.65 14.04 -8.00
CA GLU A 88 4.39 15.11 -7.32
C GLU A 88 5.76 14.64 -6.81
N ALA A 89 5.95 13.34 -6.60
CA ALA A 89 7.18 12.75 -6.07
C ALA A 89 7.37 11.30 -6.53
N ASN A 90 8.59 10.79 -6.45
CA ASN A 90 8.90 9.42 -6.84
C ASN A 90 8.35 8.38 -5.87
N TYR A 91 8.22 8.72 -4.60
CA TYR A 91 7.71 7.86 -3.51
C TYR A 91 6.67 8.59 -2.68
N MET A 92 5.88 7.85 -1.91
CA MET A 92 4.72 8.38 -1.19
C MET A 92 5.08 9.54 -0.25
N ALA A 93 6.17 9.42 0.49
CA ALA A 93 6.66 10.46 1.41
C ALA A 93 7.81 11.32 0.82
N GLY A 94 8.07 11.22 -0.49
CA GLY A 94 9.22 11.86 -1.15
C GLY A 94 10.38 10.91 -1.35
N ASP A 95 10.93 10.38 -0.27
CA ASP A 95 11.93 9.31 -0.26
C ASP A 95 11.28 7.95 -0.02
N TYR A 96 11.95 6.88 -0.51
CA TYR A 96 11.53 5.49 -0.25
C TYR A 96 11.49 5.20 1.25
N SER A 97 10.35 4.77 1.75
CA SER A 97 10.08 4.67 3.18
C SER A 97 9.21 3.47 3.54
N ILE A 98 8.93 3.31 4.84
CA ILE A 98 7.98 2.30 5.33
C ILE A 98 6.56 2.50 4.79
N ALA A 99 6.19 3.69 4.33
CA ALA A 99 4.90 3.92 3.68
C ALA A 99 4.80 3.19 2.34
N ASP A 100 5.87 3.24 1.52
CA ASP A 100 5.94 2.50 0.26
C ASP A 100 5.97 0.99 0.50
N MET A 101 6.72 0.53 1.51
CA MET A 101 6.81 -0.88 1.87
C MET A 101 5.45 -1.46 2.27
N ALA A 102 4.66 -0.71 3.05
CA ALA A 102 3.34 -1.14 3.48
C ALA A 102 2.31 -1.14 2.35
N THR A 103 2.42 -0.18 1.43
CA THR A 103 1.42 0.05 0.37
C THR A 103 1.63 -0.85 -0.84
N TYR A 104 2.90 -1.12 -1.17
CA TYR A 104 3.27 -1.85 -2.40
C TYR A 104 2.57 -3.21 -2.54
N PRO A 105 2.54 -4.11 -1.55
CA PRO A 105 1.93 -5.42 -1.71
C PRO A 105 0.45 -5.36 -2.08
N TRP A 106 -0.27 -4.40 -1.51
CA TRP A 106 -1.70 -4.21 -1.77
C TRP A 106 -1.98 -3.70 -3.18
N ILE A 107 -1.23 -2.68 -3.60
CA ILE A 107 -1.41 -2.05 -4.90
C ILE A 107 -0.93 -2.98 -6.02
N SER A 108 0.18 -3.70 -5.84
CA SER A 108 0.72 -4.63 -6.85
C SER A 108 -0.26 -5.74 -7.23
N ILE A 109 -1.10 -6.18 -6.30
CA ILE A 109 -2.10 -7.23 -6.54
C ILE A 109 -3.40 -6.63 -7.13
N ALA A 110 -3.81 -5.45 -6.66
CA ALA A 110 -5.14 -4.92 -6.94
C ALA A 110 -5.19 -3.93 -8.11
N PHE A 111 -4.08 -3.31 -8.50
CA PHE A 111 -4.07 -2.16 -9.40
C PHE A 111 -4.77 -2.44 -10.74
N ASP A 112 -4.40 -3.50 -11.44
CA ASP A 112 -4.96 -3.80 -12.76
C ASP A 112 -6.44 -4.16 -12.70
N LEU A 113 -6.85 -4.93 -11.69
CA LEU A 113 -8.25 -5.27 -11.47
C LEU A 113 -9.11 -4.02 -11.25
N VAL A 114 -8.66 -3.14 -10.36
CA VAL A 114 -9.41 -1.92 -10.02
C VAL A 114 -9.44 -0.96 -11.20
N ARG A 115 -8.34 -0.80 -11.93
CA ARG A 115 -8.24 0.04 -13.11
C ARG A 115 -9.19 -0.42 -14.23
N GLN A 116 -9.27 -1.74 -14.45
CA GLN A 116 -10.19 -2.31 -15.43
C GLN A 116 -11.66 -2.16 -15.02
N ALA A 117 -11.97 -2.29 -13.74
CA ALA A 117 -13.33 -2.18 -13.21
C ALA A 117 -13.83 -0.72 -13.14
N LYS A 118 -12.95 0.25 -12.95
CA LYS A 118 -13.30 1.70 -12.81
C LYS A 118 -12.33 2.58 -13.64
N PRO A 119 -12.28 2.40 -14.97
CA PRO A 119 -11.34 3.12 -15.83
C PRO A 119 -11.56 4.64 -15.80
N ASP A 120 -12.82 5.08 -15.70
CA ASP A 120 -13.17 6.50 -15.63
C ASP A 120 -12.64 7.21 -14.35
N VAL A 121 -12.38 6.45 -13.29
CA VAL A 121 -11.87 6.98 -12.03
C VAL A 121 -10.35 6.93 -11.98
N VAL A 122 -9.77 5.78 -12.32
CA VAL A 122 -8.31 5.51 -12.21
C VAL A 122 -7.54 6.06 -13.41
N GLY A 123 -8.16 6.07 -14.61
CA GLY A 123 -7.49 6.43 -15.87
C GLY A 123 -6.34 5.46 -16.19
N GLU A 124 -5.26 5.99 -16.76
CA GLU A 124 -4.08 5.18 -17.08
C GLU A 124 -3.25 4.78 -15.85
N GLY A 125 -3.30 5.57 -14.78
CA GLY A 125 -2.52 5.32 -13.57
C GLY A 125 -1.01 5.28 -13.82
N ALA A 126 -0.51 6.16 -14.68
CA ALA A 126 0.87 6.14 -15.16
C ALA A 126 1.90 6.30 -14.04
N ASN A 127 1.59 7.13 -13.04
CA ASN A 127 2.48 7.35 -11.90
C ASN A 127 2.51 6.13 -10.97
N VAL A 128 1.37 5.47 -10.77
CA VAL A 128 1.30 4.22 -10.00
C VAL A 128 2.08 3.12 -10.73
N LYS A 129 1.93 2.96 -12.04
CA LYS A 129 2.72 1.99 -12.82
C LYS A 129 4.21 2.21 -12.66
N ARG A 130 4.68 3.45 -12.86
CA ARG A 130 6.08 3.82 -12.66
C ARG A 130 6.57 3.47 -11.24
N TRP A 131 5.77 3.77 -10.23
CA TRP A 131 6.11 3.47 -8.83
C TRP A 131 6.13 1.96 -8.56
N LEU A 132 5.19 1.19 -9.10
CA LEU A 132 5.18 -0.26 -9.00
C LEU A 132 6.45 -0.86 -9.60
N ASP A 133 6.88 -0.39 -10.77
CA ASP A 133 8.11 -0.84 -11.42
C ASP A 133 9.35 -0.49 -10.58
N MET A 134 9.44 0.74 -10.08
CA MET A 134 10.57 1.21 -9.26
C MET A 134 10.68 0.47 -7.93
N VAL A 135 9.59 0.25 -7.24
CA VAL A 135 9.58 -0.45 -5.95
C VAL A 135 9.79 -1.95 -6.16
N GLY A 136 9.11 -2.54 -7.16
CA GLY A 136 9.22 -3.96 -7.49
C GLY A 136 10.60 -4.39 -8.00
N ALA A 137 11.36 -3.49 -8.62
CA ALA A 137 12.73 -3.76 -9.04
C ALA A 137 13.74 -3.87 -7.86
N ARG A 138 13.33 -3.51 -6.65
CA ARG A 138 14.23 -3.57 -5.48
C ARG A 138 14.43 -5.03 -5.04
N PRO A 139 15.67 -5.54 -4.95
CA PRO A 139 15.90 -6.95 -4.60
C PRO A 139 15.31 -7.38 -3.25
N ALA A 140 15.26 -6.45 -2.27
CA ALA A 140 14.65 -6.74 -0.97
C ALA A 140 13.12 -6.87 -1.05
N VAL A 141 12.47 -6.11 -1.94
CA VAL A 141 11.03 -6.22 -2.20
C VAL A 141 10.72 -7.54 -2.88
N GLN A 142 11.49 -7.93 -3.89
CA GLN A 142 11.33 -9.21 -4.58
C GLN A 142 11.42 -10.39 -3.60
N ARG A 143 12.44 -10.39 -2.73
CA ARG A 143 12.55 -11.41 -1.67
C ARG A 143 11.37 -11.38 -0.69
N GLY A 144 10.93 -10.19 -0.28
CA GLY A 144 9.82 -10.05 0.65
C GLY A 144 8.48 -10.52 0.08
N MET A 145 8.25 -10.27 -1.21
CA MET A 145 7.03 -10.73 -1.91
C MET A 145 7.00 -12.24 -2.16
N ALA A 146 8.15 -12.92 -2.07
CA ALA A 146 8.24 -14.38 -2.21
C ALA A 146 8.07 -15.15 -0.88
N VAL A 147 7.84 -14.48 0.24
CA VAL A 147 7.71 -15.12 1.56
C VAL A 147 6.29 -14.91 2.11
N PRO A 148 5.63 -15.98 2.68
CA PRO A 148 6.11 -17.37 2.66
C PRO A 148 5.98 -18.01 1.27
N GLU A 149 6.89 -18.92 0.94
CA GLU A 149 6.66 -19.84 -0.18
C GLU A 149 5.47 -20.74 0.19
N VAL A 150 4.38 -20.65 -0.56
CA VAL A 150 3.14 -21.41 -0.34
C VAL A 150 3.10 -22.56 -1.32
#